data_7009d25f9d28ebe56424ac39408fe71b
#
_entry.id   7009d25f9d28ebe56424ac39408fe71b
#
_cell.length_a   1.000
_cell.length_b   1.000
_cell.length_c   1.000
_cell.angle_alpha   90.00
_cell.angle_beta   90.00
_cell.angle_gamma   90.00
#
_symmetry.space_group_name_H-M   'P 1'
#
loop_
_entity.id
_entity.type
_entity.pdbx_description
1 polymer ?
#
loop_
_entity_poly.entity_id
_entity_poly.type
_entity_poly.pdbx_seq_one_letter_code
_entity_poly.pdbx_strand_id
1 'polypeptide(L)'
;MGALAYSQRWAAFFKKYDHWRYFFAEWNKVVYLKSYRKHHPVGALEKSLHHGIRWLIHSITQGPDRGSGTYYHHSGWTSSYPETTGYIIPSLLRYAQTGGGPWAESAESAAFEAGKWLLEVQRNDGGWPGGYMHQHRDSVVFNTGQIIRGMRALYL
;
A
#
# COMPACT_ATOMS: atom_id res chain seq x y z
N MET A 1 -28.23 -2.70 29.60
CA MET A 1 -26.82 -3.10 29.50
C MET A 1 -25.96 -1.83 29.62
N GLY A 2 -25.29 -1.69 30.77
CA GLY A 2 -24.86 -0.38 31.23
C GLY A 2 -23.55 0.14 30.67
N ALA A 3 -23.33 1.43 30.83
CA ALA A 3 -22.13 2.18 30.48
C ALA A 3 -20.81 1.53 30.95
N LEU A 4 -20.82 0.79 32.05
CA LEU A 4 -19.70 0.00 32.58
C LEU A 4 -19.22 -1.12 31.64
N ALA A 5 -20.15 -1.83 30.98
CA ALA A 5 -19.81 -2.89 30.03
C ALA A 5 -19.17 -2.31 28.74
N TYR A 6 -19.57 -1.09 28.37
CA TYR A 6 -19.02 -0.39 27.24
C TYR A 6 -17.59 0.08 27.51
N SER A 7 -17.33 0.66 28.68
CA SER A 7 -15.99 1.12 29.08
C SER A 7 -14.98 -0.03 29.21
N GLN A 8 -15.41 -1.19 29.72
CA GLN A 8 -14.56 -2.38 29.84
C GLN A 8 -14.19 -2.98 28.47
N ARG A 9 -15.12 -2.96 27.51
CA ARG A 9 -14.84 -3.41 26.12
C ARG A 9 -13.82 -2.50 25.44
N TRP A 10 -13.90 -1.19 25.62
CA TRP A 10 -12.93 -0.24 25.10
C TRP A 10 -11.57 -0.38 25.77
N ALA A 11 -11.54 -0.56 27.08
CA ALA A 11 -10.28 -0.79 27.80
C ALA A 11 -9.58 -2.08 27.34
N ALA A 12 -10.34 -3.17 27.13
CA ALA A 12 -9.82 -4.42 26.61
C ALA A 12 -9.33 -4.28 25.16
N PHE A 13 -10.05 -3.53 24.31
CA PHE A 13 -9.66 -3.24 22.94
C PHE A 13 -8.33 -2.45 22.88
N PHE A 14 -8.20 -1.40 23.67
CA PHE A 14 -6.97 -0.61 23.74
C PHE A 14 -5.78 -1.39 24.31
N LYS A 15 -6.03 -2.26 25.30
CA LYS A 15 -4.99 -3.11 25.90
C LYS A 15 -4.52 -4.22 24.93
N LYS A 16 -5.42 -4.77 24.12
CA LYS A 16 -5.12 -5.88 23.20
C LYS A 16 -4.25 -5.44 22.01
N TYR A 17 -4.35 -4.18 21.57
CA TYR A 17 -3.78 -3.74 20.29
C TYR A 17 -2.77 -2.60 20.40
N ASP A 18 -2.33 -2.23 21.58
CA ASP A 18 -1.40 -1.09 21.83
C ASP A 18 -1.87 0.23 21.11
N HIS A 19 -3.18 0.40 21.01
CA HIS A 19 -3.82 1.48 20.26
C HIS A 19 -3.49 2.88 20.81
N TRP A 20 -3.00 3.00 22.04
CA TRP A 20 -2.55 4.26 22.59
C TRP A 20 -1.38 4.83 21.83
N ARG A 21 -0.40 4.00 21.47
CA ARG A 21 0.74 4.42 20.65
C ARG A 21 0.29 4.84 19.26
N TYR A 22 -0.66 4.09 18.67
CA TYR A 22 -1.28 4.44 17.39
C TYR A 22 -2.07 5.74 17.48
N PHE A 23 -2.94 5.88 18.49
CA PHE A 23 -3.74 7.10 18.71
C PHE A 23 -2.85 8.33 18.85
N PHE A 24 -1.79 8.29 19.68
CA PHE A 24 -0.87 9.40 19.83
C PHE A 24 -0.06 9.67 18.55
N ALA A 25 0.34 8.64 17.81
CA ALA A 25 1.01 8.81 16.53
C ALA A 25 0.10 9.51 15.51
N GLU A 26 -1.15 9.08 15.39
CA GLU A 26 -2.14 9.70 14.49
C GLU A 26 -2.55 11.10 14.96
N TRP A 27 -2.73 11.31 16.25
CA TRP A 27 -2.99 12.64 16.82
C TRP A 27 -1.86 13.62 16.51
N ASN A 28 -0.62 13.20 16.71
CA ASN A 28 0.56 14.00 16.38
C ASN A 28 0.62 14.29 14.87
N LYS A 29 0.28 13.33 14.01
CA LYS A 29 0.16 13.58 12.57
C LYS A 29 -0.91 14.61 12.24
N VAL A 30 -2.10 14.54 12.85
CA VAL A 30 -3.18 15.52 12.63
C VAL A 30 -2.78 16.91 13.08
N VAL A 31 -2.14 17.02 14.26
CA VAL A 31 -1.61 18.29 14.79
C VAL A 31 -0.50 18.82 13.88
N TYR A 32 0.42 17.97 13.47
CA TYR A 32 1.50 18.29 12.55
C TYR A 32 0.97 18.71 11.18
N LEU A 33 -0.01 17.99 10.61
CA LEU A 33 -0.63 18.33 9.32
C LEU A 33 -1.39 19.66 9.36
N LYS A 34 -2.04 20.01 10.47
CA LYS A 34 -2.65 21.34 10.66
C LYS A 34 -1.60 22.46 10.66
N SER A 35 -0.46 22.22 11.28
CA SER A 35 0.68 23.17 11.28
C SER A 35 1.37 23.20 9.92
N TYR A 36 1.49 22.03 9.25
CA TYR A 36 2.20 21.84 8.00
C TYR A 36 1.50 22.49 6.80
N ARG A 37 0.15 22.57 6.79
CA ARG A 37 -0.60 23.24 5.72
C ARG A 37 -0.27 24.73 5.51
N LYS A 38 0.40 25.38 6.45
CA LYS A 38 0.71 26.81 6.37
C LYS A 38 2.01 27.16 5.63
N HIS A 39 2.94 26.24 5.43
CA HIS A 39 4.28 26.57 4.93
C HIS A 39 4.88 25.41 4.10
N HIS A 40 4.55 25.33 2.81
CA HIS A 40 5.23 24.39 1.92
C HIS A 40 6.11 25.08 0.89
N PRO A 41 7.45 25.03 1.04
CA PRO A 41 8.35 25.34 -0.04
C PRO A 41 8.26 24.28 -1.16
N VAL A 42 8.54 24.67 -2.41
CA VAL A 42 8.45 23.79 -3.60
C VAL A 42 9.19 22.46 -3.43
N GLY A 43 10.34 22.45 -2.73
CA GLY A 43 11.09 21.21 -2.40
C GLY A 43 10.38 20.22 -1.46
N ALA A 44 9.27 20.61 -0.82
CA ALA A 44 8.50 19.69 0.02
C ALA A 44 7.68 18.68 -0.83
N LEU A 45 7.24 19.05 -2.03
CA LEU A 45 6.54 18.15 -2.95
C LEU A 45 7.46 17.05 -3.45
N GLU A 46 8.67 17.40 -3.86
CA GLU A 46 9.68 16.45 -4.31
C GLU A 46 10.04 15.46 -3.19
N LYS A 47 10.32 15.97 -2.01
CA LYS A 47 10.57 15.13 -0.84
C LYS A 47 9.40 14.20 -0.53
N SER A 48 8.16 14.69 -0.59
CA SER A 48 6.95 13.88 -0.38
C SER A 48 6.79 12.81 -1.45
N LEU A 49 7.09 13.12 -2.71
CA LEU A 49 7.10 12.17 -3.80
C LEU A 49 8.11 11.03 -3.54
N HIS A 50 9.35 11.36 -3.19
CA HIS A 50 10.37 10.36 -2.90
C HIS A 50 9.99 9.46 -1.70
N HIS A 51 9.40 10.03 -0.65
CA HIS A 51 8.89 9.25 0.48
C HIS A 51 7.72 8.34 0.07
N GLY A 52 6.80 8.82 -0.77
CA GLY A 52 5.69 8.03 -1.30
C GLY A 52 6.17 6.85 -2.15
N ILE A 53 7.11 7.08 -3.05
CA ILE A 53 7.71 6.02 -3.89
C ILE A 53 8.42 4.98 -3.01
N ARG A 54 9.23 5.42 -2.05
CA ARG A 54 9.86 4.50 -1.10
C ARG A 54 8.84 3.65 -0.36
N TRP A 55 7.72 4.22 0.05
CA TRP A 55 6.63 3.49 0.70
C TRP A 55 6.01 2.43 -0.21
N LEU A 56 5.77 2.75 -1.49
CA LEU A 56 5.27 1.80 -2.48
C LEU A 56 6.27 0.65 -2.71
N ILE A 57 7.56 0.95 -2.84
CA ILE A 57 8.61 -0.07 -2.93
C ILE A 57 8.56 -0.99 -1.70
N HIS A 58 8.47 -0.43 -0.49
CA HIS A 58 8.38 -1.21 0.74
C HIS A 58 7.15 -2.11 0.77
N SER A 59 6.00 -1.67 0.24
CA SER A 59 4.78 -2.48 0.21
C SER A 59 4.92 -3.76 -0.61
N ILE A 60 5.82 -3.77 -1.59
CA ILE A 60 6.13 -4.93 -2.44
C ILE A 60 7.23 -5.78 -1.82
N THR A 61 8.29 -5.14 -1.29
CA THR A 61 9.50 -5.84 -0.87
C THR A 61 9.45 -6.36 0.57
N GLN A 62 8.58 -5.82 1.42
CA GLN A 62 8.49 -6.16 2.85
C GLN A 62 7.24 -6.97 3.20
N GLY A 63 6.36 -7.21 2.23
CA GLY A 63 5.17 -8.04 2.40
C GLY A 63 5.50 -9.54 2.45
N PRO A 64 4.51 -10.38 2.77
CA PRO A 64 4.69 -11.85 2.83
C PRO A 64 4.81 -12.49 1.45
N ASP A 65 4.42 -11.77 0.42
CA ASP A 65 4.53 -12.14 -0.98
C ASP A 65 5.05 -10.93 -1.79
N ARG A 66 5.25 -11.07 -3.09
CA ARG A 66 5.81 -10.01 -3.95
C ARG A 66 4.78 -9.02 -4.50
N GLY A 67 3.59 -9.02 -3.94
CA GLY A 67 2.56 -8.04 -4.24
C GLY A 67 2.48 -6.95 -3.16
N SER A 68 1.61 -5.98 -3.36
CA SER A 68 1.37 -4.89 -2.41
C SER A 68 0.21 -5.22 -1.47
N GLY A 69 0.50 -5.32 -0.19
CA GLY A 69 -0.47 -5.51 0.89
C GLY A 69 -0.77 -4.22 1.65
N THR A 70 -1.62 -4.33 2.67
CA THR A 70 -1.87 -3.26 3.63
C THR A 70 -0.96 -3.43 4.85
N TYR A 71 -0.39 -2.34 5.32
CA TYR A 71 0.38 -2.33 6.55
C TYR A 71 -0.50 -1.92 7.74
N TYR A 72 -0.56 -2.78 8.74
CA TYR A 72 -1.19 -2.49 10.02
C TYR A 72 -0.13 -2.35 11.12
N HIS A 73 -0.18 -1.27 11.90
CA HIS A 73 0.80 -1.01 12.97
C HIS A 73 0.87 -2.10 14.03
N HIS A 74 -0.21 -2.88 14.20
CA HIS A 74 -0.29 -3.92 15.22
C HIS A 74 0.06 -5.32 14.70
N SER A 75 0.01 -5.56 13.39
CA SER A 75 0.22 -6.89 12.78
C SER A 75 1.17 -6.90 11.59
N GLY A 76 1.66 -5.74 11.14
CA GLY A 76 2.54 -5.64 10.00
C GLY A 76 1.80 -5.73 8.65
N TRP A 77 2.50 -6.22 7.63
CA TRP A 77 1.98 -6.37 6.28
C TRP A 77 0.98 -7.53 6.19
N THR A 78 -0.13 -7.29 5.50
CA THR A 78 -1.07 -8.35 5.10
C THR A 78 -0.59 -9.07 3.85
N SER A 79 -1.27 -10.18 3.48
CA SER A 79 -1.17 -10.72 2.12
C SER A 79 -1.59 -9.66 1.10
N SER A 80 -1.03 -9.76 -0.09
CA SER A 80 -1.19 -8.73 -1.10
C SER A 80 -2.59 -8.68 -1.71
N TYR A 81 -2.89 -7.52 -2.26
CA TYR A 81 -4.11 -7.22 -3.00
C TYR A 81 -3.74 -7.05 -4.48
N PRO A 82 -4.16 -7.96 -5.38
CA PRO A 82 -3.74 -7.91 -6.78
C PRO A 82 -4.07 -6.61 -7.50
N GLU A 83 -5.27 -6.06 -7.28
CA GLU A 83 -5.67 -4.77 -7.86
C GLU A 83 -4.72 -3.63 -7.46
N THR A 84 -4.44 -3.48 -6.16
CA THR A 84 -3.53 -2.45 -5.64
C THR A 84 -2.15 -2.62 -6.23
N THR A 85 -1.67 -3.86 -6.35
CA THR A 85 -0.40 -4.19 -6.98
C THR A 85 -0.37 -3.72 -8.44
N GLY A 86 -1.44 -3.97 -9.21
CA GLY A 86 -1.57 -3.48 -10.58
C GLY A 86 -1.55 -1.94 -10.68
N TYR A 87 -2.20 -1.26 -9.74
CA TYR A 87 -2.26 0.20 -9.72
C TYR A 87 -0.93 0.89 -9.53
N ILE A 88 -0.05 0.35 -8.71
CA ILE A 88 1.20 1.02 -8.36
C ILE A 88 2.29 0.86 -9.41
N ILE A 89 2.23 -0.18 -10.25
CA ILE A 89 3.22 -0.43 -11.30
C ILE A 89 3.46 0.79 -12.21
N PRO A 90 2.42 1.40 -12.82
CA PRO A 90 2.64 2.57 -13.68
C PRO A 90 3.27 3.75 -12.94
N SER A 91 2.95 3.92 -11.66
CA SER A 91 3.51 5.00 -10.84
C SER A 91 5.00 4.80 -10.57
N LEU A 92 5.41 3.57 -10.27
CA LEU A 92 6.81 3.20 -10.05
C LEU A 92 7.64 3.37 -11.34
N LEU A 93 7.13 2.84 -12.47
CA LEU A 93 7.81 2.97 -13.77
C LEU A 93 7.92 4.42 -14.20
N ARG A 94 6.86 5.21 -14.09
CA ARG A 94 6.90 6.62 -14.42
C ARG A 94 7.93 7.38 -13.58
N TYR A 95 8.02 7.08 -12.29
CA TYR A 95 9.04 7.67 -11.44
C TYR A 95 10.44 7.26 -11.87
N ALA A 96 10.68 5.99 -12.19
CA ALA A 96 11.96 5.50 -12.68
C ALA A 96 12.39 6.22 -13.99
N GLN A 97 11.46 6.41 -14.92
CA GLN A 97 11.69 7.07 -16.21
C GLN A 97 12.00 8.57 -16.07
N THR A 98 11.54 9.26 -15.03
CA THR A 98 11.87 10.68 -14.83
C THR A 98 13.32 10.94 -14.45
N GLY A 99 14.09 9.88 -14.21
CA GLY A 99 15.57 9.89 -14.25
C GLY A 99 16.30 10.63 -13.13
N GLY A 100 15.61 11.23 -12.16
CA GLY A 100 16.25 12.12 -11.18
C GLY A 100 16.06 11.73 -9.71
N GLY A 101 15.35 10.67 -9.42
CA GLY A 101 15.02 10.34 -8.04
C GLY A 101 15.96 9.30 -7.41
N PRO A 102 16.20 9.38 -6.09
CA PRO A 102 17.13 8.47 -5.39
C PRO A 102 16.65 7.00 -5.38
N TRP A 103 15.40 6.72 -5.80
CA TRP A 103 14.78 5.41 -5.79
C TRP A 103 14.44 4.88 -7.20
N ALA A 104 14.97 5.50 -8.28
CA ALA A 104 14.60 5.17 -9.65
C ALA A 104 14.82 3.69 -9.98
N GLU A 105 16.02 3.17 -9.75
CA GLU A 105 16.35 1.76 -9.97
C GLU A 105 15.52 0.80 -9.11
N SER A 106 15.36 1.13 -7.83
CA SER A 106 14.55 0.33 -6.91
C SER A 106 13.06 0.33 -7.27
N ALA A 107 12.53 1.44 -7.80
CA ALA A 107 11.16 1.56 -8.25
C ALA A 107 10.92 0.71 -9.50
N GLU A 108 11.83 0.73 -10.45
CA GLU A 108 11.78 -0.11 -11.65
C GLU A 108 11.81 -1.60 -11.28
N SER A 109 12.79 -2.01 -10.46
CA SER A 109 12.90 -3.38 -9.98
C SER A 109 11.62 -3.85 -9.27
N ALA A 110 11.09 -3.04 -8.35
CA ALA A 110 9.85 -3.37 -7.64
C ALA A 110 8.65 -3.49 -8.59
N ALA A 111 8.55 -2.65 -9.63
CA ALA A 111 7.49 -2.74 -10.63
C ALA A 111 7.55 -4.07 -11.41
N PHE A 112 8.76 -4.53 -11.81
CA PHE A 112 8.94 -5.81 -12.49
C PHE A 112 8.62 -6.99 -11.57
N GLU A 113 9.05 -6.98 -10.32
CA GLU A 113 8.71 -8.04 -9.36
C GLU A 113 7.20 -8.12 -9.09
N ALA A 114 6.54 -6.98 -8.94
CA ALA A 114 5.09 -6.91 -8.83
C ALA A 114 4.37 -7.50 -10.07
N GLY A 115 4.89 -7.21 -11.27
CA GLY A 115 4.37 -7.76 -12.52
C GLY A 115 4.52 -9.28 -12.62
N LYS A 116 5.68 -9.82 -12.26
CA LYS A 116 5.92 -11.27 -12.20
C LYS A 116 4.95 -11.94 -11.23
N TRP A 117 4.81 -11.37 -10.03
CA TRP A 117 3.87 -11.89 -9.04
C TRP A 117 2.42 -11.87 -9.55
N LEU A 118 1.99 -10.83 -10.26
CA LEU A 118 0.66 -10.78 -10.86
C LEU A 118 0.44 -11.89 -11.89
N LEU A 119 1.46 -12.25 -12.69
CA LEU A 119 1.36 -13.39 -13.60
C LEU A 119 1.20 -14.72 -12.85
N GLU A 120 1.88 -14.91 -11.72
CA GLU A 120 1.80 -16.12 -10.92
C GLU A 120 0.43 -16.31 -10.26
N VAL A 121 -0.24 -15.21 -9.88
CA VAL A 121 -1.55 -15.24 -9.21
C VAL A 121 -2.73 -15.07 -10.15
N GLN A 122 -2.49 -14.98 -11.46
CA GLN A 122 -3.56 -14.98 -12.46
C GLN A 122 -4.30 -16.31 -12.44
N ARG A 123 -5.61 -16.25 -12.50
CA ARG A 123 -6.46 -17.45 -12.47
C ARG A 123 -6.59 -18.06 -13.87
N ASN A 124 -7.00 -19.33 -13.92
CA ASN A 124 -7.20 -20.06 -15.17
C ASN A 124 -8.29 -19.45 -16.09
N ASP A 125 -9.20 -18.66 -15.52
CA ASP A 125 -10.21 -17.91 -16.27
C ASP A 125 -9.67 -16.63 -16.91
N GLY A 126 -8.37 -16.33 -16.71
CA GLY A 126 -7.70 -15.14 -17.22
C GLY A 126 -7.85 -13.89 -16.36
N GLY A 127 -8.68 -13.94 -15.33
CA GLY A 127 -8.90 -12.83 -14.41
C GLY A 127 -7.99 -12.87 -13.19
N TRP A 128 -8.18 -11.89 -12.30
CA TRP A 128 -7.53 -11.82 -10.99
C TRP A 128 -8.55 -11.73 -9.87
N PRO A 129 -8.26 -12.37 -8.71
CA PRO A 129 -9.18 -12.41 -7.58
C PRO A 129 -9.43 -11.01 -7.01
N GLY A 130 -10.64 -10.80 -6.51
CA GLY A 130 -10.99 -9.65 -5.70
C GLY A 130 -10.50 -9.80 -4.26
N GLY A 131 -10.11 -8.69 -3.63
CA GLY A 131 -9.68 -8.70 -2.24
C GLY A 131 -8.25 -9.21 -2.03
N TYR A 132 -7.94 -9.52 -0.79
CA TYR A 132 -6.62 -10.04 -0.41
C TYR A 132 -6.46 -11.50 -0.80
N MET A 133 -5.23 -11.92 -1.13
CA MET A 133 -4.93 -13.28 -1.57
C MET A 133 -5.40 -14.36 -0.60
N HIS A 134 -5.32 -14.11 0.73
CA HIS A 134 -5.80 -15.08 1.74
C HIS A 134 -7.33 -15.28 1.76
N GLN A 135 -8.10 -14.44 1.05
CA GLN A 135 -9.56 -14.53 1.01
C GLN A 135 -10.05 -15.50 -0.08
N HIS A 136 -9.19 -15.95 -0.99
CA HIS A 136 -9.48 -16.92 -2.06
C HIS A 136 -10.75 -16.60 -2.87
N ARG A 137 -10.97 -15.32 -3.20
CA ARG A 137 -12.15 -14.84 -3.93
C ARG A 137 -12.06 -15.16 -5.42
N ASP A 138 -13.21 -15.10 -6.08
CA ASP A 138 -13.31 -15.21 -7.52
C ASP A 138 -12.75 -14.00 -8.27
N SER A 139 -12.54 -14.16 -9.58
CA SER A 139 -12.08 -13.07 -10.45
C SER A 139 -13.10 -11.93 -10.49
N VAL A 140 -12.60 -10.69 -10.45
CA VAL A 140 -13.41 -9.48 -10.47
C VAL A 140 -13.02 -8.63 -11.68
N VAL A 141 -14.03 -8.24 -12.49
CA VAL A 141 -13.82 -7.47 -13.73
C VAL A 141 -13.06 -6.17 -13.49
N PHE A 142 -13.44 -5.41 -12.46
CA PHE A 142 -12.79 -4.15 -12.13
C PHE A 142 -11.31 -4.35 -11.78
N ASN A 143 -11.02 -5.32 -10.90
CA ASN A 143 -9.67 -5.64 -10.47
C ASN A 143 -8.81 -6.08 -11.66
N THR A 144 -9.35 -6.97 -12.49
CA THR A 144 -8.69 -7.44 -13.72
C THR A 144 -8.35 -6.27 -14.64
N GLY A 145 -9.28 -5.34 -14.86
CA GLY A 145 -9.05 -4.16 -15.68
C GLY A 145 -7.93 -3.24 -15.17
N GLN A 146 -7.83 -3.07 -13.85
CA GLN A 146 -6.76 -2.27 -13.24
C GLN A 146 -5.40 -2.95 -13.34
N ILE A 147 -5.37 -4.28 -13.19
CA ILE A 147 -4.14 -5.06 -13.32
C ILE A 147 -3.63 -5.02 -14.77
N ILE A 148 -4.52 -5.14 -15.76
CA ILE A 148 -4.15 -5.01 -17.19
C ILE A 148 -3.46 -3.66 -17.46
N ARG A 149 -3.90 -2.57 -16.83
CA ARG A 149 -3.23 -1.26 -16.95
C ARG A 149 -1.79 -1.30 -16.43
N GLY A 150 -1.55 -1.96 -15.31
CA GLY A 150 -0.21 -2.19 -14.77
C GLY A 150 0.65 -3.05 -15.69
N MET A 151 0.11 -4.17 -16.14
CA MET A 151 0.81 -5.09 -17.05
C MET A 151 1.16 -4.42 -18.39
N ARG A 152 0.26 -3.60 -18.92
CA ARG A 152 0.53 -2.81 -20.13
C ARG A 152 1.70 -1.84 -19.93
N ALA A 153 1.82 -1.22 -18.77
CA ALA A 153 2.91 -0.28 -18.49
C ALA A 153 4.28 -0.98 -18.41
N LEU A 154 4.31 -2.28 -18.08
CA LEU A 154 5.55 -3.09 -18.12
C LEU A 154 5.93 -3.54 -19.54
N TYR A 155 4.95 -3.61 -20.45
CA TYR A 155 5.16 -4.08 -21.82
C TYR A 155 5.68 -2.97 -22.75
N LEU A 156 5.34 -1.72 -22.46
CA LEU A 156 5.70 -0.54 -23.27
C LEU A 156 7.06 0.03 -22.88
#